data_2c837541ca74ff2cf7426d6787ba190e
#
_entry.id   2c837541ca74ff2cf7426d6787ba190e
#
_cell.length_a   1.000
_cell.length_b   1.000
_cell.length_c   1.000
_cell.angle_alpha   90.00
_cell.angle_beta   90.00
_cell.angle_gamma   90.00
#
_symmetry.space_group_name_H-M   'P 1'
#
loop_
_entity.id
_entity.type
_entity.pdbx_description
1 polymer ?
#
loop_
_entity_poly.entity_id
_entity_poly.type
_entity_poly.pdbx_seq_one_letter_code
_entity_poly.pdbx_strand_id
1 'polypeptide(L)'
;MLKIPSFSILAVFVLALAGCAQTAQSGLPTHVSTLAATPVPASTSTASAMACTILHTPVTPESLPANLGESAHVTGPTNAPVTIVEFSDYQCPYCALLAAVLKKIRQTHTQDVRFVFVDTPISTKDKDELATQAVEAADLQGKFWDMHDLLFDQQAAWSGLAAADFQVWLLRQASSLGLDTDKFQKDLNGKTVTDRLQKAIQTTATQHITVPILFVNGSSPYTGLADFASLDTVVRMDALTVRQFSTCPAWVIDPLKQYIATLHTSKGDVVIQLLPDKAPQAVNAFVSLARSGWYSGITFYKVIPNFLAMTGDPSETGMGNPGYLFQTEIYTSQHFDQAGVVAMDNSGPNTANGRFFITLGPAQQLYGQYTAFGKVLSGMSVLSALTPRNPQPGIVPPTGDELISITIAEK
;
A
#
# COMPACT_ATOMS: atom_id res chain seq x y z
N MET A 1 26.47 22.55 -32.10
CA MET A 1 27.90 22.16 -32.07
C MET A 1 28.47 22.54 -30.72
N LEU A 2 28.56 21.62 -29.80
CA LEU A 2 29.38 21.77 -28.60
C LEU A 2 29.90 20.37 -28.22
N LYS A 3 31.22 20.22 -28.22
CA LYS A 3 31.94 18.95 -27.95
C LYS A 3 32.03 18.71 -26.45
N ILE A 4 31.81 17.48 -26.00
CA ILE A 4 32.10 16.99 -24.67
C ILE A 4 33.38 16.13 -24.76
N PRO A 5 34.39 16.32 -23.92
CA PRO A 5 35.56 15.46 -23.91
C PRO A 5 35.42 14.29 -22.95
N SER A 6 35.84 13.12 -23.41
CA SER A 6 36.03 11.88 -22.65
C SER A 6 37.23 12.00 -21.70
N PHE A 7 37.08 11.49 -20.47
CA PHE A 7 38.23 11.15 -19.62
C PHE A 7 38.13 9.67 -19.20
N SER A 8 39.11 8.91 -19.72
CA SER A 8 39.47 7.57 -19.26
C SER A 8 40.51 7.67 -18.17
N ILE A 9 40.32 7.00 -17.04
CA ILE A 9 41.40 6.71 -16.09
C ILE A 9 41.36 5.22 -15.78
N LEU A 10 42.40 4.56 -16.27
CA LEU A 10 42.80 3.18 -16.01
C LEU A 10 43.75 3.20 -14.80
N ALA A 11 43.49 2.46 -13.76
CA ALA A 11 44.41 2.19 -12.68
C ALA A 11 44.50 0.68 -12.43
N VAL A 12 45.59 0.12 -12.84
CA VAL A 12 46.05 -1.24 -12.56
C VAL A 12 46.77 -1.24 -11.22
N PHE A 13 46.42 -2.09 -10.29
CA PHE A 13 47.24 -2.47 -9.15
C PHE A 13 47.50 -3.96 -9.12
N VAL A 14 48.75 -4.30 -9.37
CA VAL A 14 49.35 -5.60 -9.12
C VAL A 14 50.01 -5.55 -7.74
N LEU A 15 49.74 -6.52 -6.87
CA LEU A 15 50.60 -6.78 -5.71
C LEU A 15 50.71 -8.27 -5.41
N ALA A 16 51.93 -8.60 -5.11
CA ALA A 16 52.58 -9.90 -5.15
C ALA A 16 52.27 -10.81 -3.95
N LEU A 17 52.48 -12.08 -4.21
CA LEU A 17 52.54 -13.24 -3.30
C LEU A 17 53.75 -13.17 -2.36
N ALA A 18 53.57 -13.56 -1.11
CA ALA A 18 54.63 -14.11 -0.27
C ALA A 18 54.08 -15.24 0.58
N GLY A 19 54.59 -16.42 0.36
CA GLY A 19 54.28 -17.63 1.11
C GLY A 19 55.14 -17.79 2.36
N CYS A 20 54.62 -18.52 3.33
CA CYS A 20 55.44 -19.20 4.35
C CYS A 20 54.79 -20.56 4.69
N ALA A 21 55.51 -21.61 4.39
CA ALA A 21 55.25 -22.95 4.83
C ALA A 21 55.91 -23.20 6.20
N GLN A 22 55.18 -23.79 7.13
CA GLN A 22 55.81 -24.42 8.32
C GLN A 22 55.20 -25.77 8.57
N THR A 23 56.04 -26.77 8.52
CA THR A 23 55.87 -28.16 8.96
C THR A 23 55.96 -28.26 10.47
N ALA A 24 55.10 -29.06 11.10
CA ALA A 24 55.33 -29.54 12.44
C ALA A 24 54.73 -30.95 12.65
N GLN A 25 55.49 -31.73 13.37
CA GLN A 25 55.51 -33.13 13.55
C GLN A 25 54.44 -33.72 14.49
N SER A 26 54.28 -35.01 14.31
CA SER A 26 53.53 -36.02 15.04
C SER A 26 53.85 -36.14 16.53
N GLY A 27 52.85 -36.46 17.34
CA GLY A 27 52.97 -36.98 18.71
C GLY A 27 51.63 -37.39 19.28
N LEU A 28 51.30 -38.71 19.25
CA LEU A 28 50.22 -39.27 20.06
C LEU A 28 50.70 -39.46 21.53
N PRO A 29 49.76 -39.29 22.46
CA PRO A 29 49.61 -40.30 23.51
C PRO A 29 48.14 -40.76 23.65
N THR A 30 47.98 -42.06 23.69
CA THR A 30 46.80 -42.83 24.11
C THR A 30 46.53 -42.65 25.61
N HIS A 31 45.38 -42.04 25.95
CA HIS A 31 44.73 -42.24 27.24
C HIS A 31 43.25 -42.54 27.02
N VAL A 32 42.87 -43.77 27.30
CA VAL A 32 41.49 -44.22 27.45
C VAL A 32 41.00 -43.76 28.81
N SER A 33 40.07 -42.84 28.85
CA SER A 33 39.28 -42.48 30.04
C SER A 33 37.81 -42.72 29.73
N THR A 34 37.25 -43.72 30.37
CA THR A 34 35.81 -43.97 30.42
C THR A 34 35.13 -42.81 31.17
N LEU A 35 34.42 -41.95 30.44
CA LEU A 35 33.55 -40.95 31.01
C LEU A 35 32.11 -41.45 30.99
N ALA A 36 31.51 -41.45 32.21
CA ALA A 36 30.09 -41.73 32.42
C ALA A 36 29.22 -40.74 31.62
N ALA A 37 28.19 -41.27 30.94
CA ALA A 37 27.19 -40.47 30.22
C ALA A 37 26.36 -39.66 31.23
N THR A 38 26.57 -38.35 31.24
CA THR A 38 25.64 -37.40 31.84
C THR A 38 24.44 -37.24 30.92
N PRO A 39 23.19 -37.20 31.42
CA PRO A 39 22.02 -36.99 30.59
C PRO A 39 22.09 -35.56 29.98
N VAL A 40 22.08 -35.50 28.64
CA VAL A 40 21.94 -34.24 27.88
C VAL A 40 20.55 -33.69 28.17
N PRO A 41 20.41 -32.45 28.69
CA PRO A 41 19.11 -31.84 28.84
C PRO A 41 18.48 -31.73 27.46
N ALA A 42 17.20 -32.12 27.33
CA ALA A 42 16.41 -31.97 26.14
C ALA A 42 16.41 -30.47 25.75
N SER A 43 17.12 -30.14 24.66
CA SER A 43 17.06 -28.82 24.06
C SER A 43 15.61 -28.58 23.63
N THR A 44 14.91 -27.71 24.31
CA THR A 44 13.73 -27.06 23.79
C THR A 44 14.21 -26.27 22.57
N SER A 45 13.98 -26.82 21.41
CA SER A 45 14.21 -26.16 20.13
C SER A 45 13.27 -24.94 20.08
N THR A 46 13.77 -23.78 20.48
CA THR A 46 13.18 -22.52 20.04
C THR A 46 13.34 -22.48 18.52
N ALA A 47 12.23 -22.56 17.81
CA ALA A 47 12.24 -22.47 16.34
C ALA A 47 13.05 -21.24 15.94
N SER A 48 14.18 -21.46 15.27
CA SER A 48 15.05 -20.38 14.80
C SER A 48 14.26 -19.54 13.82
N ALA A 49 14.33 -18.22 13.93
CA ALA A 49 13.73 -17.33 12.95
C ALA A 49 14.45 -17.47 11.60
N MET A 50 13.70 -17.38 10.50
CA MET A 50 14.26 -17.30 9.16
C MET A 50 15.10 -16.03 9.01
N ALA A 51 16.25 -16.08 8.34
CA ALA A 51 17.02 -14.88 8.04
C ALA A 51 16.25 -13.97 7.07
N CYS A 52 15.97 -12.74 7.48
CA CYS A 52 15.30 -11.74 6.64
C CYS A 52 15.76 -10.32 7.02
N THR A 53 15.50 -9.36 6.15
CA THR A 53 15.68 -7.93 6.41
C THR A 53 14.32 -7.32 6.72
N ILE A 54 14.14 -6.76 7.91
CA ILE A 54 12.92 -6.04 8.28
C ILE A 54 12.91 -4.67 7.61
N LEU A 55 11.80 -4.36 6.94
CA LEU A 55 11.52 -3.06 6.33
C LEU A 55 10.54 -2.24 7.15
N HIS A 56 9.61 -2.93 7.82
CA HIS A 56 8.54 -2.28 8.56
C HIS A 56 9.06 -1.76 9.91
N THR A 57 9.02 -0.46 10.08
CA THR A 57 9.02 0.17 11.40
C THR A 57 7.57 0.48 11.75
N PRO A 58 7.04 -0.02 12.88
CA PRO A 58 5.67 0.29 13.27
C PRO A 58 5.47 1.81 13.30
N VAL A 59 4.61 2.30 12.42
CA VAL A 59 4.18 3.70 12.45
C VAL A 59 3.00 3.74 13.43
N THR A 60 3.16 4.41 14.56
CA THR A 60 2.00 4.81 15.34
C THR A 60 1.18 5.74 14.47
N PRO A 61 -0.14 5.48 14.27
CA PRO A 61 -1.00 6.44 13.58
C PRO A 61 -0.81 7.79 14.26
N GLU A 62 -0.34 8.77 13.49
CA GLU A 62 -0.13 10.09 14.02
C GLU A 62 -1.50 10.66 14.43
N SER A 63 -1.62 11.06 15.66
CA SER A 63 -2.83 11.76 16.10
C SER A 63 -3.00 12.98 15.21
N LEU A 64 -4.21 13.20 14.72
CA LEU A 64 -4.54 14.43 14.01
C LEU A 64 -3.89 15.62 14.73
N PRO A 65 -3.27 16.55 13.99
CA PRO A 65 -2.69 17.74 14.60
C PRO A 65 -3.68 18.33 15.59
N ALA A 66 -3.29 18.51 16.84
CA ALA A 66 -4.16 18.99 17.91
C ALA A 66 -4.80 20.37 17.60
N ASN A 67 -4.32 21.04 16.58
CA ASN A 67 -4.64 22.40 16.19
C ASN A 67 -5.55 22.51 14.96
N LEU A 68 -6.20 21.41 14.51
CA LEU A 68 -7.14 21.48 13.37
C LEU A 68 -8.38 22.36 13.65
N GLY A 69 -8.57 22.73 14.91
CA GLY A 69 -9.68 23.60 15.33
C GLY A 69 -11.04 22.90 15.32
N GLU A 70 -12.07 23.62 15.82
CA GLU A 70 -13.46 23.18 15.79
C GLU A 70 -14.10 23.30 14.38
N SER A 71 -13.34 23.80 13.39
CA SER A 71 -13.76 23.96 12.00
C SER A 71 -13.36 22.75 11.13
N ALA A 72 -12.81 21.69 11.71
CA ALA A 72 -12.47 20.48 10.98
C ALA A 72 -13.68 19.55 10.90
N HIS A 73 -14.06 19.17 9.67
CA HIS A 73 -15.13 18.21 9.41
C HIS A 73 -14.54 16.86 9.08
N VAL A 74 -15.05 15.81 9.72
CA VAL A 74 -14.50 14.45 9.64
C VAL A 74 -15.54 13.48 9.09
N THR A 75 -15.10 12.59 8.20
CA THR A 75 -15.89 11.43 7.73
C THR A 75 -15.02 10.18 7.62
N GLY A 76 -15.65 9.02 7.54
CA GLY A 76 -14.96 7.72 7.55
C GLY A 76 -14.75 7.14 8.95
N PRO A 77 -14.26 5.88 9.03
CA PRO A 77 -14.08 5.19 10.30
C PRO A 77 -13.04 5.88 11.21
N THR A 78 -13.29 5.94 12.51
CA THR A 78 -12.34 6.52 13.48
C THR A 78 -11.04 5.73 13.63
N ASN A 79 -11.09 4.44 13.32
CA ASN A 79 -9.95 3.51 13.35
C ASN A 79 -9.40 3.18 11.95
N ALA A 80 -9.72 3.99 10.94
CA ALA A 80 -9.19 3.80 9.59
C ALA A 80 -7.65 3.86 9.61
N PRO A 81 -6.97 2.97 8.88
CA PRO A 81 -5.50 2.94 8.82
C PRO A 81 -4.89 4.17 8.15
N VAL A 82 -5.67 4.88 7.34
CA VAL A 82 -5.22 6.07 6.61
C VAL A 82 -6.04 7.27 7.02
N THR A 83 -5.35 8.34 7.45
CA THR A 83 -5.96 9.63 7.70
C THR A 83 -5.50 10.62 6.63
N ILE A 84 -6.45 11.21 5.91
CA ILE A 84 -6.22 12.27 4.94
C ILE A 84 -6.71 13.58 5.54
N VAL A 85 -5.84 14.59 5.60
CA VAL A 85 -6.19 15.95 6.04
C VAL A 85 -6.03 16.89 4.86
N GLU A 86 -7.11 17.56 4.47
CA GLU A 86 -7.14 18.56 3.42
C GLU A 86 -7.38 19.95 4.00
N PHE A 87 -6.55 20.91 3.63
CA PHE A 87 -6.80 22.33 3.81
C PHE A 87 -7.17 22.93 2.44
N SER A 88 -8.33 23.52 2.34
CA SER A 88 -8.93 23.88 1.06
C SER A 88 -9.87 25.07 1.17
N ASP A 89 -10.10 25.76 0.06
CA ASP A 89 -10.93 26.94 -0.09
C ASP A 89 -11.96 26.72 -1.20
N TYR A 90 -13.22 26.96 -0.94
CA TYR A 90 -14.30 26.70 -1.88
C TYR A 90 -14.23 27.51 -3.17
N GLN A 91 -13.63 28.69 -3.16
CA GLN A 91 -13.48 29.55 -4.36
C GLN A 91 -12.15 29.32 -5.10
N CYS A 92 -11.30 28.40 -4.60
CA CYS A 92 -10.03 28.04 -5.23
C CYS A 92 -10.23 27.05 -6.37
N PRO A 93 -9.85 27.36 -7.63
CA PRO A 93 -10.04 26.43 -8.75
C PRO A 93 -9.23 25.13 -8.64
N TYR A 94 -8.01 25.21 -8.07
CA TYR A 94 -7.17 24.03 -7.84
C TYR A 94 -7.73 23.14 -6.72
N CYS A 95 -8.39 23.74 -5.74
CA CYS A 95 -9.08 23.02 -4.68
C CYS A 95 -10.25 22.22 -5.24
N ALA A 96 -11.02 22.78 -6.16
CA ALA A 96 -12.11 22.05 -6.82
C ALA A 96 -11.62 20.84 -7.64
N LEU A 97 -10.47 20.96 -8.30
CA LEU A 97 -9.85 19.83 -9.02
C LEU A 97 -9.42 18.74 -8.06
N LEU A 98 -8.81 19.10 -6.93
CA LEU A 98 -8.41 18.13 -5.90
C LEU A 98 -9.62 17.50 -5.22
N ALA A 99 -10.65 18.29 -4.89
CA ALA A 99 -11.87 17.81 -4.25
C ALA A 99 -12.55 16.69 -5.05
N ALA A 100 -12.56 16.76 -6.39
CA ALA A 100 -13.08 15.69 -7.24
C ALA A 100 -12.30 14.38 -7.09
N VAL A 101 -10.97 14.45 -6.95
CA VAL A 101 -10.12 13.29 -6.68
C VAL A 101 -10.40 12.72 -5.28
N LEU A 102 -10.45 13.59 -4.26
CA LEU A 102 -10.66 13.19 -2.86
C LEU A 102 -12.06 12.61 -2.66
N LYS A 103 -13.07 13.14 -3.33
CA LYS A 103 -14.42 12.55 -3.35
C LYS A 103 -14.38 11.10 -3.83
N LYS A 104 -13.66 10.83 -4.92
CA LYS A 104 -13.49 9.48 -5.45
C LYS A 104 -12.71 8.58 -4.49
N ILE A 105 -11.66 9.09 -3.82
CA ILE A 105 -10.92 8.36 -2.78
C ILE A 105 -11.83 7.97 -1.63
N ARG A 106 -12.63 8.89 -1.09
CA ARG A 106 -13.61 8.63 -0.02
C ARG A 106 -14.63 7.55 -0.41
N GLN A 107 -15.07 7.55 -1.67
CA GLN A 107 -16.03 6.57 -2.20
C GLN A 107 -15.39 5.19 -2.43
N THR A 108 -14.11 5.13 -2.80
CA THR A 108 -13.39 3.88 -3.08
C THR A 108 -12.88 3.21 -1.80
N HIS A 109 -12.42 3.99 -0.82
CA HIS A 109 -11.77 3.52 0.41
C HIS A 109 -12.60 3.79 1.66
N THR A 110 -13.86 3.38 1.63
CA THR A 110 -14.83 3.68 2.70
C THR A 110 -14.45 3.10 4.07
N GLN A 111 -13.63 2.05 4.14
CA GLN A 111 -13.19 1.40 5.37
C GLN A 111 -11.75 1.77 5.74
N ASP A 112 -10.95 2.22 4.77
CA ASP A 112 -9.52 2.45 4.95
C ASP A 112 -9.17 3.91 5.19
N VAL A 113 -10.06 4.86 4.83
CA VAL A 113 -9.77 6.29 4.90
C VAL A 113 -10.67 7.00 5.91
N ARG A 114 -10.03 7.66 6.86
CA ARG A 114 -10.59 8.76 7.65
C ARG A 114 -10.20 10.07 6.98
N PHE A 115 -11.20 10.81 6.54
CA PHE A 115 -11.00 12.08 5.83
C PHE A 115 -11.34 13.27 6.73
N VAL A 116 -10.45 14.24 6.77
CA VAL A 116 -10.59 15.49 7.55
C VAL A 116 -10.46 16.66 6.60
N PHE A 117 -11.51 17.41 6.48
CA PHE A 117 -11.53 18.67 5.74
C PHE A 117 -11.36 19.84 6.72
N VAL A 118 -10.45 20.75 6.40
CA VAL A 118 -10.21 21.99 7.14
C VAL A 118 -10.47 23.14 6.19
N ASP A 119 -11.58 23.83 6.41
CA ASP A 119 -11.91 25.01 5.64
C ASP A 119 -10.90 26.12 5.88
N THR A 120 -10.39 26.68 4.78
CA THR A 120 -9.26 27.62 4.79
C THR A 120 -9.61 28.81 3.91
N PRO A 121 -10.58 29.65 4.30
CA PRO A 121 -11.03 30.75 3.48
C PRO A 121 -9.92 31.79 3.30
N ILE A 122 -9.64 32.14 2.03
CA ILE A 122 -8.65 33.14 1.66
C ILE A 122 -9.36 34.48 1.51
N SER A 123 -9.26 35.33 2.50
CA SER A 123 -10.01 36.62 2.65
C SER A 123 -9.89 37.61 1.50
N THR A 124 -9.20 37.25 0.40
CA THR A 124 -9.07 38.11 -0.80
C THR A 124 -10.16 37.86 -1.84
N LYS A 125 -11.05 36.90 -1.62
CA LYS A 125 -12.12 36.53 -2.54
C LYS A 125 -13.48 36.85 -1.96
N ASP A 126 -14.39 37.24 -2.83
CA ASP A 126 -15.65 37.87 -2.46
C ASP A 126 -16.73 36.91 -1.92
N LYS A 127 -16.56 35.61 -2.11
CA LYS A 127 -17.55 34.58 -1.77
C LYS A 127 -17.05 33.50 -0.83
N ASP A 128 -15.76 33.51 -0.45
CA ASP A 128 -15.18 32.49 0.42
C ASP A 128 -15.92 32.38 1.76
N GLU A 129 -16.15 33.50 2.43
CA GLU A 129 -16.87 33.53 3.69
C GLU A 129 -18.30 33.00 3.57
N LEU A 130 -19.01 33.39 2.50
CA LEU A 130 -20.39 32.95 2.26
C LEU A 130 -20.46 31.46 1.90
N ALA A 131 -19.46 30.93 1.20
CA ALA A 131 -19.36 29.49 0.92
C ALA A 131 -19.12 28.69 2.21
N THR A 132 -18.19 29.14 3.07
CA THR A 132 -17.97 28.59 4.40
C THR A 132 -19.24 28.62 5.24
N GLN A 133 -19.93 29.76 5.28
CA GLN A 133 -21.21 29.89 6.02
C GLN A 133 -22.26 28.89 5.49
N ALA A 134 -22.30 28.65 4.17
CA ALA A 134 -23.28 27.74 3.57
C ALA A 134 -23.04 26.29 4.00
N VAL A 135 -21.80 25.80 4.02
CA VAL A 135 -21.51 24.43 4.47
C VAL A 135 -21.74 24.27 5.97
N GLU A 136 -21.42 25.30 6.77
CA GLU A 136 -21.66 25.29 8.21
C GLU A 136 -23.17 25.33 8.54
N ALA A 137 -23.96 26.10 7.79
CA ALA A 137 -25.42 26.10 7.92
C ALA A 137 -26.03 24.74 7.49
N ALA A 138 -25.50 24.10 6.48
CA ALA A 138 -25.88 22.76 6.07
C ALA A 138 -25.49 21.69 7.11
N ASP A 139 -24.33 21.86 7.78
CA ASP A 139 -23.88 21.02 8.88
C ASP A 139 -24.87 21.00 10.05
N LEU A 140 -25.45 22.15 10.39
CA LEU A 140 -26.49 22.26 11.43
C LEU A 140 -27.77 21.47 11.09
N GLN A 141 -27.86 20.92 9.88
CA GLN A 141 -28.93 20.03 9.41
C GLN A 141 -28.39 18.65 8.97
N GLY A 142 -27.13 18.30 9.32
CA GLY A 142 -26.49 17.03 9.03
C GLY A 142 -26.13 16.82 7.55
N LYS A 143 -25.97 17.92 6.78
CA LYS A 143 -25.73 17.90 5.34
C LYS A 143 -24.42 18.61 4.94
N PHE A 144 -23.41 18.58 5.82
CA PHE A 144 -22.10 19.16 5.51
C PHE A 144 -21.53 18.62 4.21
N TRP A 145 -21.34 17.31 4.10
CA TRP A 145 -20.68 16.68 2.96
C TRP A 145 -21.46 16.81 1.66
N ASP A 146 -22.81 16.85 1.73
CA ASP A 146 -23.65 17.08 0.56
C ASP A 146 -23.42 18.50 -0.01
N MET A 147 -23.39 19.52 0.87
CA MET A 147 -23.16 20.91 0.46
C MET A 147 -21.70 21.14 0.04
N HIS A 148 -20.74 20.54 0.76
CA HIS A 148 -19.32 20.57 0.44
C HIS A 148 -19.05 20.05 -0.97
N ASP A 149 -19.51 18.82 -1.26
CA ASP A 149 -19.33 18.21 -2.58
C ASP A 149 -20.01 19.03 -3.68
N LEU A 150 -21.20 19.55 -3.42
CA LEU A 150 -21.96 20.36 -4.35
C LEU A 150 -21.24 21.67 -4.71
N LEU A 151 -20.69 22.36 -3.71
CA LEU A 151 -19.96 23.63 -3.93
C LEU A 151 -18.75 23.42 -4.84
N PHE A 152 -17.95 22.36 -4.61
CA PHE A 152 -16.83 22.05 -5.46
C PHE A 152 -17.25 21.54 -6.85
N ASP A 153 -18.19 20.61 -6.93
CA ASP A 153 -18.67 20.05 -8.19
C ASP A 153 -19.27 21.11 -9.12
N GLN A 154 -19.90 22.16 -8.55
CA GLN A 154 -20.56 23.22 -9.30
C GLN A 154 -19.81 24.56 -9.21
N GLN A 155 -18.53 24.57 -8.84
CA GLN A 155 -17.77 25.81 -8.67
C GLN A 155 -17.84 26.72 -9.89
N ALA A 156 -17.76 26.17 -11.10
CA ALA A 156 -17.86 26.95 -12.36
C ALA A 156 -19.22 27.65 -12.54
N ALA A 157 -20.30 27.12 -11.95
CA ALA A 157 -21.63 27.71 -12.06
C ALA A 157 -21.83 28.91 -11.14
N TRP A 158 -21.12 29.00 -10.02
CA TRP A 158 -21.32 30.04 -9.03
C TRP A 158 -20.14 31.01 -8.87
N SER A 159 -18.92 30.58 -9.20
CA SER A 159 -17.72 31.41 -8.97
C SER A 159 -17.74 32.76 -9.69
N GLY A 160 -18.41 32.85 -10.85
CA GLY A 160 -18.58 34.09 -11.61
C GLY A 160 -19.79 34.95 -11.21
N LEU A 161 -20.62 34.49 -10.27
CA LEU A 161 -21.80 35.26 -9.83
C LEU A 161 -21.40 36.45 -8.95
N ALA A 162 -22.24 37.50 -8.92
CA ALA A 162 -22.16 38.50 -7.86
C ALA A 162 -22.55 37.86 -6.49
N ALA A 163 -22.06 38.39 -5.39
CA ALA A 163 -22.32 37.81 -4.04
C ALA A 163 -23.82 37.64 -3.72
N ALA A 164 -24.67 38.62 -4.13
CA ALA A 164 -26.11 38.53 -3.94
C ALA A 164 -26.75 37.40 -4.76
N ASP A 165 -26.31 37.21 -6.01
CA ASP A 165 -26.79 36.13 -6.88
C ASP A 165 -26.31 34.76 -6.40
N PHE A 166 -25.10 34.71 -5.84
CA PHE A 166 -24.56 33.50 -5.20
C PHE A 166 -25.40 33.10 -3.99
N GLN A 167 -25.82 34.05 -3.16
CA GLN A 167 -26.72 33.77 -2.03
C GLN A 167 -28.06 33.16 -2.50
N VAL A 168 -28.65 33.71 -3.57
CA VAL A 168 -29.87 33.14 -4.17
C VAL A 168 -29.63 31.75 -4.73
N TRP A 169 -28.47 31.53 -5.35
CA TRP A 169 -28.05 30.22 -5.84
C TRP A 169 -27.94 29.22 -4.69
N LEU A 170 -27.30 29.59 -3.57
CA LEU A 170 -27.17 28.75 -2.37
C LEU A 170 -28.52 28.29 -1.81
N LEU A 171 -29.51 29.18 -1.71
CA LEU A 171 -30.86 28.85 -1.25
C LEU A 171 -31.53 27.79 -2.15
N ARG A 172 -31.35 27.90 -3.48
CA ARG A 172 -31.86 26.88 -4.42
C ARG A 172 -31.16 25.53 -4.20
N GLN A 173 -29.84 25.55 -4.00
CA GLN A 173 -29.09 24.32 -3.74
C GLN A 173 -29.49 23.69 -2.39
N ALA A 174 -29.67 24.48 -1.34
CA ALA A 174 -30.15 24.01 -0.04
C ALA A 174 -31.50 23.27 -0.20
N SER A 175 -32.43 23.85 -0.98
CA SER A 175 -33.68 23.18 -1.32
C SER A 175 -33.48 21.86 -2.08
N SER A 176 -32.56 21.82 -3.04
CA SER A 176 -32.28 20.59 -3.81
C SER A 176 -31.66 19.47 -2.98
N LEU A 177 -30.94 19.81 -1.91
CA LEU A 177 -30.37 18.89 -0.92
C LEU A 177 -31.39 18.45 0.14
N GLY A 178 -32.62 18.97 0.08
CA GLY A 178 -33.69 18.67 1.04
C GLY A 178 -33.52 19.35 2.40
N LEU A 179 -32.78 20.45 2.45
CA LEU A 179 -32.64 21.27 3.66
C LEU A 179 -33.90 22.11 3.88
N ASP A 180 -34.22 22.38 5.15
CA ASP A 180 -35.14 23.46 5.52
C ASP A 180 -34.50 24.80 5.13
N THR A 181 -35.06 25.42 4.08
CA THR A 181 -34.52 26.66 3.49
C THR A 181 -34.65 27.86 4.38
N ASP A 182 -35.72 27.95 5.21
CA ASP A 182 -35.93 29.07 6.13
C ASP A 182 -34.91 28.98 7.27
N LYS A 183 -34.71 27.75 7.81
CA LYS A 183 -33.68 27.48 8.80
C LYS A 183 -32.26 27.75 8.20
N PHE A 184 -31.98 27.26 7.02
CA PHE A 184 -30.69 27.46 6.34
C PHE A 184 -30.39 28.95 6.15
N GLN A 185 -31.35 29.74 5.67
CA GLN A 185 -31.19 31.18 5.48
C GLN A 185 -30.95 31.92 6.82
N LYS A 186 -31.63 31.50 7.87
CA LYS A 186 -31.44 32.06 9.22
C LYS A 186 -30.06 31.69 9.77
N ASP A 187 -29.63 30.46 9.59
CA ASP A 187 -28.37 29.94 10.11
C ASP A 187 -27.15 30.51 9.37
N LEU A 188 -27.25 30.86 8.06
CA LEU A 188 -26.17 31.48 7.29
C LEU A 188 -25.52 32.68 8.04
N ASN A 189 -26.33 33.50 8.69
CA ASN A 189 -25.86 34.65 9.45
C ASN A 189 -26.00 34.44 10.97
N GLY A 190 -26.28 33.20 11.38
CA GLY A 190 -26.46 32.82 12.78
C GLY A 190 -25.14 32.84 13.55
N LYS A 191 -25.22 33.11 14.86
CA LYS A 191 -24.04 33.19 15.70
C LYS A 191 -23.13 31.93 15.61
N THR A 192 -23.71 30.75 15.62
CA THR A 192 -22.97 29.50 15.56
C THR A 192 -22.12 29.40 14.28
N VAL A 193 -22.70 29.71 13.12
CA VAL A 193 -22.03 29.68 11.82
C VAL A 193 -20.97 30.79 11.76
N THR A 194 -21.29 31.99 12.23
CA THR A 194 -20.33 33.11 12.27
C THR A 194 -19.13 32.80 13.18
N ASP A 195 -19.36 32.20 14.36
CA ASP A 195 -18.27 31.78 15.25
C ASP A 195 -17.34 30.73 14.60
N ARG A 196 -17.92 29.74 13.89
CA ARG A 196 -17.15 28.73 13.15
C ARG A 196 -16.34 29.34 12.01
N LEU A 197 -16.94 30.25 11.23
CA LEU A 197 -16.23 30.99 10.18
C LEU A 197 -15.05 31.77 10.76
N GLN A 198 -15.24 32.50 11.87
CA GLN A 198 -14.16 33.26 12.51
C GLN A 198 -13.02 32.36 12.98
N LYS A 199 -13.33 31.16 13.48
CA LYS A 199 -12.30 30.14 13.82
C LYS A 199 -11.55 29.66 12.59
N ALA A 200 -12.23 29.36 11.48
CA ALA A 200 -11.59 28.96 10.22
C ALA A 200 -10.62 30.06 9.72
N ILE A 201 -11.06 31.32 9.68
CA ILE A 201 -10.23 32.48 9.31
C ILE A 201 -9.02 32.59 10.23
N GLN A 202 -9.21 32.47 11.55
CA GLN A 202 -8.12 32.58 12.52
C GLN A 202 -7.10 31.46 12.37
N THR A 203 -7.56 30.23 12.13
CA THR A 203 -6.70 29.08 11.87
C THR A 203 -5.86 29.31 10.61
N THR A 204 -6.47 29.76 9.53
CA THR A 204 -5.79 30.09 8.27
C THR A 204 -4.72 31.18 8.46
N ALA A 205 -5.08 32.27 9.14
CA ALA A 205 -4.20 33.40 9.36
C ALA A 205 -2.94 33.05 10.18
N THR A 206 -3.07 32.13 11.15
CA THR A 206 -1.97 31.72 12.03
C THR A 206 -1.02 30.72 11.40
N GLN A 207 -1.49 29.92 10.45
CA GLN A 207 -0.70 28.81 9.87
C GLN A 207 -0.04 29.18 8.54
N HIS A 208 -0.35 30.33 7.93
CA HIS A 208 0.17 30.77 6.62
C HIS A 208 0.07 29.67 5.52
N ILE A 209 -1.04 28.93 5.52
CA ILE A 209 -1.25 27.81 4.62
C ILE A 209 -1.59 28.31 3.23
N THR A 210 -0.93 27.72 2.21
CA THR A 210 -1.30 27.88 0.79
C THR A 210 -2.17 26.68 0.39
N VAL A 211 -3.37 26.94 -0.11
CA VAL A 211 -4.31 25.90 -0.52
C VAL A 211 -4.26 25.62 -2.03
N PRO A 212 -4.55 24.37 -2.46
CA PRO A 212 -4.81 23.21 -1.62
C PRO A 212 -3.52 22.62 -1.04
N ILE A 213 -3.60 22.07 0.17
CA ILE A 213 -2.55 21.26 0.76
C ILE A 213 -3.15 20.00 1.38
N LEU A 214 -2.50 18.87 1.17
CA LEU A 214 -2.96 17.56 1.57
C LEU A 214 -1.89 16.86 2.41
N PHE A 215 -2.29 16.22 3.50
CA PHE A 215 -1.45 15.34 4.30
C PHE A 215 -2.08 13.94 4.31
N VAL A 216 -1.24 12.91 4.17
CA VAL A 216 -1.64 11.51 4.33
C VAL A 216 -0.82 10.95 5.48
N ASN A 217 -1.48 10.46 6.55
CA ASN A 217 -0.86 9.94 7.76
C ASN A 217 0.27 10.84 8.32
N GLY A 218 0.05 12.17 8.32
CA GLY A 218 1.03 13.13 8.82
C GLY A 218 2.33 13.23 8.01
N SER A 219 2.38 12.63 6.82
CA SER A 219 3.53 12.69 5.91
C SER A 219 3.84 14.13 5.46
N SER A 220 4.94 14.29 4.70
CA SER A 220 5.23 15.56 4.03
C SER A 220 4.05 16.00 3.16
N PRO A 221 3.70 17.30 3.17
CA PRO A 221 2.52 17.78 2.47
C PRO A 221 2.63 17.56 0.96
N TYR A 222 1.54 17.08 0.38
CA TYR A 222 1.34 17.14 -1.06
C TYR A 222 0.92 18.55 -1.43
N THR A 223 1.76 19.26 -2.17
CA THR A 223 1.45 20.57 -2.73
C THR A 223 1.15 20.45 -4.22
N GLY A 224 -0.04 20.84 -4.64
CA GLY A 224 -0.46 20.79 -6.05
C GLY A 224 -1.55 19.76 -6.32
N LEU A 225 -1.75 19.44 -7.60
CA LEU A 225 -2.79 18.50 -8.03
C LEU A 225 -2.29 17.05 -7.93
N ALA A 226 -2.90 16.27 -7.06
CA ALA A 226 -2.76 14.82 -7.06
C ALA A 226 -3.78 14.22 -8.05
N ASP A 227 -3.36 13.30 -8.91
CA ASP A 227 -4.29 12.46 -9.66
C ASP A 227 -4.79 11.29 -8.83
N PHE A 228 -5.96 10.74 -9.21
CA PHE A 228 -6.58 9.64 -8.48
C PHE A 228 -5.67 8.41 -8.37
N ALA A 229 -4.99 8.00 -9.44
CA ALA A 229 -4.20 6.77 -9.44
C ALA A 229 -2.99 6.84 -8.51
N SER A 230 -2.33 8.01 -8.48
CA SER A 230 -1.21 8.27 -7.56
C SER A 230 -1.68 8.25 -6.11
N LEU A 231 -2.77 8.95 -5.79
CA LEU A 231 -3.28 9.02 -4.42
C LEU A 231 -3.89 7.68 -3.97
N ASP A 232 -4.60 6.95 -4.85
CA ASP A 232 -5.09 5.59 -4.61
C ASP A 232 -3.94 4.64 -4.23
N THR A 233 -2.82 4.74 -4.95
CA THR A 233 -1.62 3.95 -4.65
C THR A 233 -1.07 4.26 -3.25
N VAL A 234 -0.96 5.54 -2.88
CA VAL A 234 -0.50 5.94 -1.54
C VAL A 234 -1.45 5.41 -0.46
N VAL A 235 -2.76 5.58 -0.63
CA VAL A 235 -3.77 5.09 0.32
C VAL A 235 -3.67 3.57 0.49
N ARG A 236 -3.55 2.82 -0.59
CA ARG A 236 -3.40 1.36 -0.54
C ARG A 236 -2.12 0.92 0.15
N MET A 237 -1.01 1.61 -0.11
CA MET A 237 0.29 1.31 0.53
C MET A 237 0.27 1.65 2.02
N ASP A 238 -0.32 2.77 2.41
CA ASP A 238 -0.46 3.17 3.81
C ASP A 238 -1.42 2.23 4.56
N ALA A 239 -2.55 1.86 3.94
CA ALA A 239 -3.48 0.89 4.51
C ALA A 239 -2.85 -0.50 4.71
N LEU A 240 -1.84 -0.87 3.90
CA LEU A 240 -1.12 -2.12 4.05
C LEU A 240 -0.30 -2.19 5.34
N THR A 241 0.16 -1.05 5.86
CA THR A 241 1.09 -1.00 7.01
C THR A 241 0.57 -1.73 8.24
N VAL A 242 -0.74 -1.71 8.50
CA VAL A 242 -1.36 -2.42 9.64
C VAL A 242 -1.36 -3.95 9.49
N ARG A 243 -1.09 -4.48 8.29
CA ARG A 243 -0.98 -5.92 8.01
C ARG A 243 0.47 -6.41 8.01
N GLN A 244 1.45 -5.50 7.94
CA GLN A 244 2.86 -5.84 7.84
C GLN A 244 3.40 -6.42 9.16
N PHE A 245 4.36 -7.32 9.04
CA PHE A 245 5.05 -7.94 10.16
C PHE A 245 6.29 -7.14 10.54
N SER A 246 6.52 -6.98 11.83
CA SER A 246 7.71 -6.32 12.39
C SER A 246 8.84 -7.29 12.76
N THR A 247 8.65 -8.58 12.48
CA THR A 247 9.62 -9.65 12.77
C THR A 247 9.73 -10.61 11.59
N CYS A 248 10.89 -11.21 11.43
CA CYS A 248 11.07 -12.30 10.48
C CYS A 248 10.20 -13.51 10.85
N PRO A 249 9.64 -14.24 9.86
CA PRO A 249 8.84 -15.41 10.13
C PRO A 249 9.67 -16.49 10.81
N ALA A 250 9.07 -17.20 11.78
CA ALA A 250 9.65 -18.41 12.33
C ALA A 250 9.75 -19.50 11.26
N TRP A 251 10.65 -20.47 11.44
CA TRP A 251 10.64 -21.68 10.64
C TRP A 251 9.41 -22.52 10.99
N VAL A 252 8.50 -22.68 10.04
CA VAL A 252 7.22 -23.39 10.18
C VAL A 252 7.13 -24.62 9.28
N ILE A 253 8.19 -24.91 8.52
CA ILE A 253 8.29 -26.08 7.65
C ILE A 253 9.46 -26.98 8.04
N ASP A 254 9.35 -28.25 7.67
CA ASP A 254 10.44 -29.23 7.64
C ASP A 254 10.83 -29.44 6.16
N PRO A 255 12.06 -29.12 5.74
CA PRO A 255 12.48 -29.29 4.35
C PRO A 255 12.45 -30.75 3.85
N LEU A 256 12.33 -31.73 4.73
CA LEU A 256 12.24 -33.15 4.38
C LEU A 256 10.80 -33.62 4.11
N LYS A 257 9.81 -32.80 4.43
CA LYS A 257 8.40 -33.11 4.22
C LYS A 257 7.89 -32.55 2.89
N GLN A 258 6.75 -33.06 2.45
CA GLN A 258 6.05 -32.56 1.27
C GLN A 258 4.95 -31.57 1.68
N TYR A 259 4.83 -30.50 0.93
CA TYR A 259 3.79 -29.48 1.14
C TYR A 259 3.01 -29.26 -0.15
N ILE A 260 1.68 -29.29 -0.02
CA ILE A 260 0.74 -28.99 -1.10
C ILE A 260 -0.05 -27.75 -0.70
N ALA A 261 -0.03 -26.74 -1.55
CA ALA A 261 -0.85 -25.55 -1.42
C ALA A 261 -2.04 -25.63 -2.38
N THR A 262 -3.25 -25.33 -1.88
CA THR A 262 -4.42 -25.12 -2.74
C THR A 262 -4.80 -23.65 -2.66
N LEU A 263 -4.72 -22.97 -3.81
CA LEU A 263 -5.19 -21.61 -4.00
C LEU A 263 -6.68 -21.67 -4.37
N HIS A 264 -7.54 -21.19 -3.48
CA HIS A 264 -8.96 -21.03 -3.72
C HIS A 264 -9.19 -19.69 -4.38
N THR A 265 -9.59 -19.67 -5.65
CA THR A 265 -9.81 -18.45 -6.42
C THR A 265 -11.26 -18.28 -6.84
N SER A 266 -11.65 -17.08 -7.24
CA SER A 266 -12.98 -16.80 -7.82
C SER A 266 -13.27 -17.56 -9.12
N LYS A 267 -12.23 -18.17 -9.73
CA LYS A 267 -12.35 -18.99 -10.97
C LYS A 267 -12.23 -20.48 -10.71
N GLY A 268 -11.95 -20.91 -9.47
CA GLY A 268 -11.74 -22.32 -9.08
C GLY A 268 -10.41 -22.52 -8.36
N ASP A 269 -10.08 -23.78 -8.11
CA ASP A 269 -8.92 -24.19 -7.34
C ASP A 269 -7.68 -24.42 -8.20
N VAL A 270 -6.53 -23.99 -7.68
CA VAL A 270 -5.21 -24.27 -8.24
C VAL A 270 -4.38 -25.01 -7.20
N VAL A 271 -3.92 -26.23 -7.52
CA VAL A 271 -3.14 -27.06 -6.60
C VAL A 271 -1.66 -26.99 -6.99
N ILE A 272 -0.81 -26.66 -6.01
CA ILE A 272 0.62 -26.43 -6.17
C ILE A 272 1.40 -27.38 -5.26
N GLN A 273 2.39 -28.08 -5.81
CA GLN A 273 3.42 -28.74 -5.02
C GLN A 273 4.52 -27.72 -4.70
N LEU A 274 4.83 -27.55 -3.41
CA LEU A 274 5.95 -26.72 -2.97
C LEU A 274 7.24 -27.52 -2.99
N LEU A 275 8.39 -26.85 -3.08
CA LEU A 275 9.73 -27.42 -3.24
C LEU A 275 10.64 -27.01 -2.06
N PRO A 276 10.37 -27.48 -0.83
CA PRO A 276 11.11 -27.06 0.35
C PRO A 276 12.58 -27.52 0.38
N ASP A 277 12.92 -28.58 -0.36
CA ASP A 277 14.29 -29.07 -0.55
C ASP A 277 15.13 -28.20 -1.51
N LYS A 278 14.48 -27.36 -2.35
CA LYS A 278 15.14 -26.50 -3.33
C LYS A 278 15.15 -25.03 -2.92
N ALA A 279 14.07 -24.57 -2.30
CA ALA A 279 13.87 -23.19 -1.92
C ALA A 279 13.24 -23.09 -0.49
N PRO A 280 13.95 -23.53 0.55
CA PRO A 280 13.39 -23.63 1.89
C PRO A 280 12.95 -22.31 2.48
N GLN A 281 13.64 -21.19 2.23
CA GLN A 281 13.23 -19.88 2.74
C GLN A 281 11.96 -19.38 2.05
N ALA A 282 11.89 -19.51 0.72
CA ALA A 282 10.72 -19.12 -0.04
C ALA A 282 9.47 -19.93 0.35
N VAL A 283 9.63 -21.26 0.50
CA VAL A 283 8.53 -22.13 0.96
C VAL A 283 8.13 -21.78 2.39
N ASN A 284 9.09 -21.56 3.29
CA ASN A 284 8.80 -21.17 4.67
C ASN A 284 8.02 -19.82 4.72
N ALA A 285 8.48 -18.82 4.00
CA ALA A 285 7.81 -17.52 3.92
C ALA A 285 6.39 -17.66 3.36
N PHE A 286 6.22 -18.40 2.25
CA PHE A 286 4.92 -18.63 1.64
C PHE A 286 3.95 -19.36 2.58
N VAL A 287 4.39 -20.44 3.22
CA VAL A 287 3.56 -21.21 4.18
C VAL A 287 3.19 -20.36 5.40
N SER A 288 4.15 -19.59 5.93
CA SER A 288 3.91 -18.67 7.06
C SER A 288 2.87 -17.62 6.70
N LEU A 289 3.00 -16.98 5.53
CA LEU A 289 2.07 -15.95 5.04
C LEU A 289 0.68 -16.54 4.73
N ALA A 290 0.62 -17.74 4.14
CA ALA A 290 -0.65 -18.42 3.91
C ALA A 290 -1.39 -18.72 5.21
N ARG A 291 -0.69 -19.26 6.20
CA ARG A 291 -1.26 -19.58 7.52
C ARG A 291 -1.66 -18.34 8.33
N SER A 292 -1.00 -17.21 8.13
CA SER A 292 -1.36 -15.92 8.78
C SER A 292 -2.53 -15.19 8.11
N GLY A 293 -3.05 -15.70 6.98
CA GLY A 293 -4.12 -15.05 6.23
C GLY A 293 -3.66 -13.88 5.35
N TRP A 294 -2.36 -13.69 5.16
CA TRP A 294 -1.82 -12.61 4.30
C TRP A 294 -2.41 -12.64 2.89
N TYR A 295 -2.62 -13.84 2.34
CA TYR A 295 -3.14 -14.05 0.98
C TYR A 295 -4.66 -14.13 0.89
N SER A 296 -5.39 -13.87 1.97
CA SER A 296 -6.86 -13.99 1.95
C SER A 296 -7.51 -12.71 1.43
N GLY A 297 -8.43 -12.87 0.47
CA GLY A 297 -9.21 -11.78 -0.10
C GLY A 297 -8.38 -10.77 -0.91
N ILE A 298 -7.29 -11.22 -1.54
CA ILE A 298 -6.46 -10.39 -2.42
C ILE A 298 -6.72 -10.74 -3.89
N THR A 299 -6.17 -9.99 -4.82
CA THR A 299 -6.39 -10.24 -6.25
C THR A 299 -5.12 -10.67 -6.99
N PHE A 300 -5.32 -11.23 -8.19
CA PHE A 300 -4.28 -11.29 -9.19
C PHE A 300 -4.12 -9.89 -9.80
N TYR A 301 -3.21 -9.10 -9.27
CA TYR A 301 -3.05 -7.68 -9.65
C TYR A 301 -2.42 -7.50 -11.05
N LYS A 302 -1.78 -8.55 -11.61
CA LYS A 302 -1.22 -8.54 -12.96
C LYS A 302 -1.37 -9.90 -13.61
N VAL A 303 -2.01 -9.97 -14.77
CA VAL A 303 -2.22 -11.18 -15.56
C VAL A 303 -1.90 -10.88 -17.01
N ILE A 304 -0.78 -11.45 -17.49
CA ILE A 304 -0.34 -11.36 -18.89
C ILE A 304 -0.52 -12.73 -19.52
N PRO A 305 -1.49 -12.92 -20.42
CA PRO A 305 -1.74 -14.20 -21.08
C PRO A 305 -0.48 -14.77 -21.73
N ASN A 306 -0.30 -16.09 -21.65
CA ASN A 306 0.86 -16.82 -22.16
C ASN A 306 2.21 -16.44 -21.54
N PHE A 307 2.22 -15.63 -20.47
CA PHE A 307 3.44 -15.25 -19.77
C PHE A 307 3.34 -15.53 -18.27
N LEU A 308 2.61 -14.73 -17.50
CA LEU A 308 2.48 -14.94 -16.05
C LEU A 308 1.21 -14.33 -15.44
N ALA A 309 0.83 -14.85 -14.27
CA ALA A 309 -0.15 -14.26 -13.36
C ALA A 309 0.52 -13.94 -12.02
N MET A 310 0.42 -12.70 -11.54
CA MET A 310 1.04 -12.21 -10.29
C MET A 310 -0.01 -11.92 -9.23
N THR A 311 0.30 -12.29 -7.99
CA THR A 311 -0.53 -12.05 -6.80
C THR A 311 0.37 -11.95 -5.55
N GLY A 312 -0.22 -11.94 -4.36
CA GLY A 312 0.52 -11.93 -3.10
C GLY A 312 0.72 -10.54 -2.50
N ASP A 313 0.18 -9.51 -3.14
CA ASP A 313 0.21 -8.13 -2.67
C ASP A 313 -1.21 -7.68 -2.25
N PRO A 314 -1.49 -7.54 -0.95
CA PRO A 314 -2.79 -7.06 -0.48
C PRO A 314 -3.12 -5.62 -0.88
N SER A 315 -2.10 -4.80 -1.22
CA SER A 315 -2.33 -3.44 -1.72
C SER A 315 -2.74 -3.42 -3.19
N GLU A 316 -2.59 -4.51 -3.94
CA GLU A 316 -2.82 -4.64 -5.39
C GLU A 316 -1.98 -3.70 -6.27
N THR A 317 -1.02 -3.00 -5.71
CA THR A 317 -0.16 -2.05 -6.44
C THR A 317 1.01 -2.71 -7.15
N GLY A 318 1.37 -3.93 -6.75
CA GLY A 318 2.60 -4.62 -7.15
C GLY A 318 3.84 -4.11 -6.40
N MET A 319 3.68 -3.22 -5.42
CA MET A 319 4.76 -2.67 -4.59
C MET A 319 4.68 -3.11 -3.13
N GLY A 320 3.53 -3.63 -2.69
CA GLY A 320 3.32 -4.08 -1.33
C GLY A 320 4.23 -5.25 -0.95
N ASN A 321 4.53 -5.36 0.34
CA ASN A 321 5.35 -6.40 0.91
C ASN A 321 4.91 -6.71 2.34
N PRO A 322 5.28 -7.86 2.91
CA PRO A 322 4.84 -8.25 4.25
C PRO A 322 5.62 -7.58 5.40
N GLY A 323 6.40 -6.54 5.13
CA GLY A 323 7.24 -5.85 6.12
C GLY A 323 8.67 -6.42 6.21
N TYR A 324 9.01 -7.41 5.39
CA TYR A 324 10.35 -8.00 5.33
C TYR A 324 10.73 -8.47 3.92
N LEU A 325 12.04 -8.61 3.70
CA LEU A 325 12.65 -9.20 2.51
C LEU A 325 13.51 -10.39 2.91
N PHE A 326 13.67 -11.36 2.01
CA PHE A 326 14.54 -12.51 2.20
C PHE A 326 15.37 -12.83 0.96
N GLN A 327 16.34 -13.75 1.10
CA GLN A 327 17.30 -14.07 0.06
C GLN A 327 16.65 -14.77 -1.14
N THR A 328 17.20 -14.48 -2.31
CA THR A 328 16.87 -15.20 -3.54
C THR A 328 17.56 -16.57 -3.56
N GLU A 329 16.82 -17.64 -3.76
CA GLU A 329 17.32 -19.01 -3.81
C GLU A 329 17.30 -19.52 -5.26
N ILE A 330 18.48 -19.58 -5.89
CA ILE A 330 18.65 -20.07 -7.26
C ILE A 330 19.33 -21.43 -7.23
N TYR A 331 18.77 -22.40 -7.94
CA TYR A 331 19.32 -23.75 -8.04
C TYR A 331 19.43 -24.23 -9.50
N THR A 332 20.38 -25.11 -9.79
CA THR A 332 20.78 -25.48 -11.16
C THR A 332 19.70 -26.18 -11.99
N SER A 333 18.77 -26.90 -11.33
CA SER A 333 17.63 -27.54 -12.00
C SER A 333 16.38 -26.66 -12.11
N GLN A 334 16.50 -25.38 -11.83
CA GLN A 334 15.41 -24.42 -11.99
C GLN A 334 15.25 -24.07 -13.47
N HIS A 335 14.05 -24.25 -14.01
CA HIS A 335 13.72 -23.90 -15.38
C HIS A 335 12.38 -23.16 -15.43
N PHE A 336 12.28 -22.17 -16.34
CA PHE A 336 11.05 -21.43 -16.67
C PHE A 336 10.64 -21.70 -18.13
N ASP A 337 10.86 -22.94 -18.61
CA ASP A 337 10.64 -23.36 -19.99
C ASP A 337 9.20 -23.81 -20.27
N GLN A 338 8.35 -23.85 -19.24
CA GLN A 338 6.96 -24.30 -19.33
C GLN A 338 6.03 -23.46 -18.43
N ALA A 339 4.73 -23.60 -18.66
CA ALA A 339 3.70 -23.06 -17.78
C ALA A 339 3.64 -23.82 -16.45
N GLY A 340 3.14 -23.16 -15.39
CA GLY A 340 2.90 -23.77 -14.08
C GLY A 340 4.08 -23.71 -13.11
N VAL A 341 5.17 -23.01 -13.43
CA VAL A 341 6.23 -22.70 -12.45
C VAL A 341 5.74 -21.60 -11.52
N VAL A 342 5.88 -21.83 -10.20
CA VAL A 342 5.53 -20.86 -9.16
C VAL A 342 6.80 -20.27 -8.58
N ALA A 343 6.94 -18.93 -8.63
CA ALA A 343 8.16 -18.26 -8.21
C ALA A 343 7.86 -16.99 -7.40
N MET A 344 8.77 -16.67 -6.44
CA MET A 344 8.73 -15.41 -5.69
C MET A 344 9.07 -14.24 -6.61
N ASP A 345 8.28 -13.17 -6.49
CA ASP A 345 8.61 -11.88 -7.08
C ASP A 345 9.67 -11.17 -6.23
N ASN A 346 10.49 -10.36 -6.90
CA ASN A 346 11.51 -9.54 -6.26
C ASN A 346 11.77 -8.25 -7.05
N SER A 347 12.46 -7.30 -6.43
CA SER A 347 12.91 -6.04 -7.05
C SER A 347 14.43 -6.04 -7.29
N GLY A 348 15.03 -7.22 -7.40
CA GLY A 348 16.46 -7.48 -7.56
C GLY A 348 16.95 -8.58 -6.61
N PRO A 349 18.24 -8.90 -6.61
CA PRO A 349 18.80 -9.96 -5.78
C PRO A 349 18.51 -9.75 -4.29
N ASN A 350 18.08 -10.82 -3.60
CA ASN A 350 17.81 -10.82 -2.16
C ASN A 350 16.71 -9.85 -1.70
N THR A 351 15.75 -9.56 -2.58
CA THR A 351 14.58 -8.75 -2.27
C THR A 351 13.27 -9.52 -2.45
N ALA A 352 13.32 -10.85 -2.39
CA ALA A 352 12.13 -11.69 -2.37
C ALA A 352 11.25 -11.33 -1.16
N ASN A 353 9.92 -11.38 -1.36
CA ASN A 353 8.93 -10.96 -0.35
C ASN A 353 7.67 -11.84 -0.42
N GLY A 354 6.51 -11.33 -0.06
CA GLY A 354 5.26 -12.09 -0.08
C GLY A 354 4.61 -12.21 -1.47
N ARG A 355 5.06 -11.44 -2.46
CA ARG A 355 4.49 -11.51 -3.81
C ARG A 355 5.05 -12.72 -4.55
N PHE A 356 4.20 -13.32 -5.38
CA PHE A 356 4.61 -14.44 -6.22
C PHE A 356 3.88 -14.42 -7.57
N PHE A 357 4.42 -15.16 -8.51
CA PHE A 357 3.80 -15.36 -9.82
C PHE A 357 3.76 -16.82 -10.22
N ILE A 358 2.85 -17.14 -11.13
CA ILE A 358 2.72 -18.44 -11.78
C ILE A 358 2.88 -18.24 -13.28
N THR A 359 3.77 -18.99 -13.92
CA THR A 359 3.95 -18.90 -15.37
C THR A 359 2.75 -19.50 -16.11
N LEU A 360 2.26 -18.77 -17.12
CA LEU A 360 1.18 -19.18 -18.02
C LEU A 360 1.71 -19.70 -19.37
N GLY A 361 3.01 -19.64 -19.57
CA GLY A 361 3.76 -20.10 -20.74
C GLY A 361 5.25 -20.14 -20.46
N PRO A 362 6.09 -20.49 -21.45
CA PRO A 362 7.54 -20.42 -21.34
C PRO A 362 8.01 -18.99 -21.03
N ALA A 363 8.91 -18.85 -20.04
CA ALA A 363 9.43 -17.56 -19.57
C ALA A 363 10.94 -17.66 -19.26
N GLN A 364 11.72 -18.18 -20.18
CA GLN A 364 13.15 -18.49 -20.01
C GLN A 364 13.99 -17.28 -19.58
N GLN A 365 13.57 -16.06 -19.94
CA GLN A 365 14.20 -14.81 -19.53
C GLN A 365 14.18 -14.57 -18.00
N LEU A 366 13.37 -15.33 -17.24
CA LEU A 366 13.29 -15.23 -15.77
C LEU A 366 14.30 -16.14 -15.06
N TYR A 367 14.99 -17.01 -15.80
CA TYR A 367 15.98 -17.92 -15.23
C TYR A 367 17.12 -17.16 -14.54
N GLY A 368 17.52 -17.64 -13.36
CA GLY A 368 18.59 -17.05 -12.56
C GLY A 368 18.26 -15.75 -11.85
N GLN A 369 17.02 -15.23 -11.99
CA GLN A 369 16.60 -13.97 -11.37
C GLN A 369 15.58 -14.16 -10.24
N TYR A 370 14.74 -15.20 -10.32
CA TYR A 370 13.63 -15.43 -9.42
C TYR A 370 13.71 -16.80 -8.75
N THR A 371 13.32 -16.92 -7.50
CA THR A 371 13.27 -18.20 -6.77
C THR A 371 12.04 -19.00 -7.19
N ALA A 372 12.20 -20.06 -7.97
CA ALA A 372 11.13 -21.01 -8.19
C ALA A 372 10.98 -21.90 -6.94
N PHE A 373 9.80 -21.88 -6.31
CA PHE A 373 9.55 -22.59 -5.05
C PHE A 373 8.39 -23.59 -5.14
N GLY A 374 7.76 -23.72 -6.30
CA GLY A 374 6.64 -24.62 -6.50
C GLY A 374 6.34 -24.90 -7.98
N LYS A 375 5.46 -25.87 -8.19
CA LYS A 375 4.89 -26.21 -9.49
C LYS A 375 3.40 -26.51 -9.38
N VAL A 376 2.62 -26.10 -10.37
CA VAL A 376 1.20 -26.39 -10.47
C VAL A 376 1.02 -27.87 -10.79
N LEU A 377 0.21 -28.57 -9.99
CA LEU A 377 -0.22 -29.95 -10.20
C LEU A 377 -1.54 -30.04 -10.96
N SER A 378 -2.47 -29.11 -10.65
CA SER A 378 -3.76 -29.00 -11.32
C SER A 378 -4.28 -27.58 -11.26
N GLY A 379 -5.23 -27.21 -12.15
CA GLY A 379 -5.82 -25.87 -12.17
C GLY A 379 -5.20 -24.92 -13.20
N MET A 380 -4.37 -25.39 -14.15
CA MET A 380 -3.86 -24.55 -15.24
C MET A 380 -4.97 -23.93 -16.09
N SER A 381 -6.11 -24.62 -16.25
CA SER A 381 -7.29 -24.06 -16.93
C SER A 381 -7.91 -22.89 -16.14
N VAL A 382 -7.89 -22.95 -14.81
CA VAL A 382 -8.33 -21.85 -13.92
C VAL A 382 -7.42 -20.62 -14.12
N LEU A 383 -6.10 -20.83 -14.12
CA LEU A 383 -5.12 -19.77 -14.35
C LEU A 383 -5.25 -19.14 -15.75
N SER A 384 -5.54 -19.96 -16.77
CA SER A 384 -5.78 -19.46 -18.13
C SER A 384 -7.10 -18.69 -18.28
N ALA A 385 -8.06 -18.90 -17.38
CA ALA A 385 -9.34 -18.20 -17.36
C ALA A 385 -9.30 -16.88 -16.53
N LEU A 386 -8.16 -16.55 -15.92
CA LEU A 386 -8.00 -15.28 -15.23
C LEU A 386 -8.14 -14.10 -16.19
N THR A 387 -8.80 -13.06 -15.73
CA THR A 387 -9.01 -11.84 -16.50
C THR A 387 -7.69 -11.14 -16.80
N PRO A 388 -7.33 -10.91 -18.07
CA PRO A 388 -6.12 -10.19 -18.42
C PRO A 388 -6.10 -8.81 -17.75
N ARG A 389 -5.00 -8.51 -17.04
CA ARG A 389 -4.81 -7.27 -16.30
C ARG A 389 -3.33 -6.88 -16.31
N ASN A 390 -3.03 -5.73 -16.85
CA ASN A 390 -1.68 -5.20 -16.87
C ASN A 390 -1.71 -3.71 -16.47
N PRO A 391 -1.60 -3.39 -15.16
CA PRO A 391 -1.64 -2.02 -14.68
C PRO A 391 -0.61 -1.14 -15.39
N GLN A 392 -1.05 0.03 -15.83
CA GLN A 392 -0.21 1.06 -16.45
C GLN A 392 -0.38 2.37 -15.68
N PRO A 393 0.64 3.23 -15.60
CA PRO A 393 0.51 4.53 -14.96
C PRO A 393 -0.67 5.34 -15.54
N GLY A 394 -1.53 5.89 -14.68
CA GLY A 394 -2.67 6.71 -15.07
C GLY A 394 -3.88 5.94 -15.64
N ILE A 395 -3.80 4.62 -15.74
CA ILE A 395 -4.91 3.77 -16.22
C ILE A 395 -5.43 2.90 -15.09
N VAL A 396 -6.71 3.04 -14.76
CA VAL A 396 -7.37 2.14 -13.80
C VAL A 396 -7.60 0.80 -14.51
N PRO A 397 -6.94 -0.28 -14.09
CA PRO A 397 -7.11 -1.59 -14.71
C PRO A 397 -8.48 -2.19 -14.34
N PRO A 398 -8.98 -3.20 -15.09
CA PRO A 398 -10.16 -3.93 -14.69
C PRO A 398 -9.97 -4.57 -13.30
N THR A 399 -11.07 -4.85 -12.60
CA THR A 399 -11.04 -5.58 -11.31
C THR A 399 -10.33 -6.92 -11.49
N GLY A 400 -9.38 -7.23 -10.61
CA GLY A 400 -8.66 -8.50 -10.63
C GLY A 400 -9.55 -9.66 -10.15
N ASP A 401 -9.27 -10.86 -10.64
CA ASP A 401 -9.88 -12.06 -10.08
C ASP A 401 -9.31 -12.32 -8.68
N GLU A 402 -10.18 -12.74 -7.77
CA GLU A 402 -9.83 -12.87 -6.35
C GLU A 402 -9.07 -14.17 -6.06
N LEU A 403 -8.04 -14.09 -5.23
CA LEU A 403 -7.47 -15.16 -4.45
C LEU A 403 -8.14 -15.14 -3.06
N ILE A 404 -9.14 -15.99 -2.88
CA ILE A 404 -10.00 -16.02 -1.68
C ILE A 404 -9.20 -16.46 -0.47
N SER A 405 -8.41 -17.56 -0.62
CA SER A 405 -7.56 -18.10 0.45
C SER A 405 -6.54 -19.09 -0.10
N ILE A 406 -5.55 -19.44 0.73
CA ILE A 406 -4.62 -20.54 0.47
C ILE A 406 -4.67 -21.53 1.64
N THR A 407 -4.88 -22.82 1.33
CA THR A 407 -4.76 -23.91 2.31
C THR A 407 -3.48 -24.70 2.08
N ILE A 408 -2.84 -25.12 3.16
CA ILE A 408 -1.58 -25.88 3.14
C ILE A 408 -1.80 -27.26 3.74
N ALA A 409 -1.55 -28.31 2.96
CA ALA A 409 -1.49 -29.69 3.40
C ALA A 409 -0.03 -30.15 3.52
N GLU A 410 0.30 -30.79 4.64
CA GLU A 410 1.61 -31.38 4.93
C GLU A 410 1.49 -32.91 4.86
N LYS A 411 2.44 -33.57 4.18
CA LYS A 411 2.49 -35.03 4.01
C LYS A 411 3.84 -35.59 4.44
#